data_19aea9241643540ade4353ab31e90d0c
#
_entry.id   19aea9241643540ade4353ab31e90d0c
#
_cell.length_a   1.000
_cell.length_b   1.000
_cell.length_c   1.000
_cell.angle_alpha   90.00
_cell.angle_beta   90.00
_cell.angle_gamma   90.00
#
_symmetry.space_group_name_H-M   'P 1'
#
loop_
_entity.id
_entity.type
_entity.pdbx_description
1 polymer ?
#
loop_
_entity_poly.entity_id
_entity_poly.type
_entity_poly.pdbx_seq_one_letter_code
_entity_poly.pdbx_strand_id
1 'polypeptide(L)'
;MTYAIVPGDSLKAFMDRLDFAVQQYPNHIDFPQTENGAAEAFEPNVTGFFSAIDIRGARNVAFACRTFYSTGRAVPWMLSVLKPLKIYPSKFFADFAEWQLCNNCDYKSGFLPESQNHKDIEKMQLVFLDEKYEEKRCQDMIPLVNDIVKINGAMSRLVSDDEEAVIETSYNPDD
;
A
#
# COMPACT_ATOMS: atom_id res chain seq x y z
N MET A 1 -6.39 -12.76 2.55
CA MET A 1 -7.55 -12.27 3.36
C MET A 1 -8.45 -11.47 2.44
N THR A 2 -9.73 -11.79 2.38
CA THR A 2 -10.70 -11.05 1.55
C THR A 2 -11.33 -9.94 2.36
N TYR A 3 -11.36 -8.73 1.81
CA TYR A 3 -11.78 -7.52 2.47
C TYR A 3 -12.92 -6.84 1.69
N ALA A 4 -14.12 -6.88 2.22
CA ALA A 4 -15.32 -6.35 1.55
C ALA A 4 -15.97 -5.24 2.36
N ILE A 5 -16.68 -4.34 1.69
CA ILE A 5 -17.64 -3.45 2.34
C ILE A 5 -18.86 -4.30 2.70
N VAL A 6 -19.30 -4.22 3.96
CA VAL A 6 -20.45 -4.98 4.46
C VAL A 6 -21.65 -4.06 4.68
N PRO A 7 -22.89 -4.58 4.63
CA PRO A 7 -24.08 -3.79 4.94
C PRO A 7 -23.96 -3.10 6.30
N GLY A 8 -24.27 -1.80 6.35
CA GLY A 8 -24.14 -1.00 7.56
C GLY A 8 -22.76 -0.39 7.84
N ASP A 9 -21.79 -0.61 6.94
CA ASP A 9 -20.48 0.01 7.05
C ASP A 9 -20.55 1.55 6.97
N SER A 10 -19.53 2.16 7.56
CA SER A 10 -19.12 3.54 7.33
C SER A 10 -17.65 3.55 6.84
N LEU A 11 -17.22 4.66 6.27
CA LEU A 11 -15.81 4.82 5.90
C LEU A 11 -14.88 4.58 7.10
N LYS A 12 -15.27 5.08 8.28
CA LYS A 12 -14.51 4.84 9.51
C LYS A 12 -14.40 3.35 9.84
N ALA A 13 -15.50 2.61 9.83
CA ALA A 13 -15.49 1.17 10.11
C ALA A 13 -14.66 0.39 9.08
N PHE A 14 -14.70 0.79 7.81
CA PHE A 14 -13.86 0.25 6.76
C PHE A 14 -12.36 0.48 7.09
N MET A 15 -11.98 1.71 7.45
CA MET A 15 -10.59 2.05 7.80
C MET A 15 -10.12 1.30 9.05
N ASP A 16 -10.93 1.28 10.11
CA ASP A 16 -10.58 0.58 11.37
C ASP A 16 -10.34 -0.93 11.14
N ARG A 17 -11.16 -1.56 10.29
CA ARG A 17 -10.96 -2.98 9.94
C ARG A 17 -9.72 -3.19 9.07
N LEU A 18 -9.39 -2.24 8.17
CA LEU A 18 -8.17 -2.32 7.37
C LEU A 18 -6.94 -2.23 8.27
N ASP A 19 -6.94 -1.32 9.25
CA ASP A 19 -5.88 -1.20 10.24
C ASP A 19 -5.68 -2.50 11.01
N PHE A 20 -6.79 -3.11 11.46
CA PHE A 20 -6.73 -4.42 12.11
C PHE A 20 -6.20 -5.52 11.18
N ALA A 21 -6.67 -5.55 9.92
CA ALA A 21 -6.26 -6.56 8.95
C ALA A 21 -4.74 -6.51 8.69
N VAL A 22 -4.18 -5.33 8.48
CA VAL A 22 -2.73 -5.15 8.22
C VAL A 22 -1.89 -5.61 9.43
N GLN A 23 -2.39 -5.40 10.66
CA GLN A 23 -1.72 -5.86 11.89
C GLN A 23 -1.64 -7.39 12.02
N GLN A 24 -2.44 -8.14 11.27
CA GLN A 24 -2.38 -9.60 11.24
C GLN A 24 -1.34 -10.15 10.24
N TYR A 25 -0.58 -9.29 9.57
CA TYR A 25 0.45 -9.65 8.57
C TYR A 25 -0.07 -10.61 7.49
N PRO A 26 -1.25 -10.38 6.88
CA PRO A 26 -1.72 -11.25 5.81
C PRO A 26 -0.80 -11.12 4.61
N ASN A 27 -0.42 -12.24 4.00
CA ASN A 27 0.42 -12.23 2.79
C ASN A 27 -0.22 -11.45 1.63
N HIS A 28 -1.54 -11.38 1.62
CA HIS A 28 -2.30 -10.68 0.61
C HIS A 28 -3.64 -10.21 1.17
N ILE A 29 -4.05 -9.00 0.81
CA ILE A 29 -5.38 -8.46 1.11
C ILE A 29 -6.11 -8.30 -0.21
N ASP A 30 -7.17 -9.09 -0.39
CA ASP A 30 -8.04 -9.02 -1.54
C ASP A 30 -9.21 -8.08 -1.26
N PHE A 31 -9.44 -7.20 -2.20
CA PHE A 31 -10.67 -6.43 -2.25
C PHE A 31 -11.55 -7.02 -3.36
N PRO A 32 -12.82 -7.40 -3.08
CA PRO A 32 -13.68 -7.99 -4.07
C PRO A 32 -13.74 -7.13 -5.33
N GLN A 33 -13.55 -7.77 -6.47
CA GLN A 33 -13.72 -7.16 -7.80
C GLN A 33 -14.87 -7.87 -8.51
N THR A 34 -15.57 -7.19 -9.40
CA THR A 34 -16.55 -7.86 -10.28
C THR A 34 -15.83 -8.77 -11.27
N GLU A 35 -16.54 -9.76 -11.82
CA GLU A 35 -16.02 -10.74 -12.76
C GLU A 35 -15.30 -10.13 -13.99
N ASN A 36 -15.50 -8.85 -14.27
CA ASN A 36 -14.89 -8.13 -15.39
C ASN A 36 -13.58 -7.41 -15.05
N GLY A 37 -13.01 -7.61 -13.87
CA GLY A 37 -11.75 -6.97 -13.47
C GLY A 37 -11.82 -5.45 -13.31
N ALA A 38 -12.97 -4.85 -13.60
CA ALA A 38 -13.18 -3.42 -13.42
C ALA A 38 -13.34 -3.09 -11.93
N ALA A 39 -12.88 -1.92 -11.55
CA ALA A 39 -13.01 -1.37 -10.20
C ALA A 39 -14.48 -1.21 -9.71
N GLU A 40 -15.43 -1.77 -10.42
CA GLU A 40 -16.88 -1.67 -10.21
C GLU A 40 -17.41 -2.54 -9.06
N ALA A 41 -16.61 -3.48 -8.58
CA ALA A 41 -16.99 -4.34 -7.45
C ALA A 41 -17.13 -3.60 -6.11
N PHE A 42 -16.70 -2.37 -6.07
CA PHE A 42 -16.91 -1.47 -4.95
C PHE A 42 -18.15 -0.57 -5.17
N GLU A 43 -19.19 -1.07 -5.80
CA GLU A 43 -20.49 -0.41 -5.79
C GLU A 43 -21.43 -1.05 -4.77
N PRO A 44 -21.20 -0.86 -3.45
CA PRO A 44 -22.28 -1.03 -2.52
C PRO A 44 -23.30 0.06 -2.83
N ASN A 45 -24.57 -0.26 -2.78
CA ASN A 45 -25.60 0.75 -2.80
C ASN A 45 -25.28 1.81 -1.75
N VAL A 46 -25.33 3.08 -2.15
CA VAL A 46 -25.21 4.20 -1.22
C VAL A 46 -26.21 3.99 -0.09
N THR A 47 -25.70 3.96 1.13
CA THR A 47 -26.52 3.83 2.35
C THR A 47 -26.50 5.14 3.11
N GLY A 48 -27.39 5.29 4.09
CA GLY A 48 -27.39 6.46 4.96
C GLY A 48 -26.11 6.64 5.80
N PHE A 49 -25.27 5.59 5.87
CA PHE A 49 -24.01 5.58 6.63
C PHE A 49 -22.76 5.58 5.76
N PHE A 50 -22.91 5.32 4.45
CA PHE A 50 -21.82 5.21 3.50
C PHE A 50 -22.19 5.96 2.22
N SER A 51 -21.75 7.20 2.12
CA SER A 51 -22.07 8.08 0.99
C SER A 51 -21.28 7.69 -0.27
N ALA A 52 -21.67 8.20 -1.43
CA ALA A 52 -20.94 8.02 -2.68
C ALA A 52 -19.49 8.57 -2.61
N ILE A 53 -19.26 9.59 -1.76
CA ILE A 53 -17.92 10.14 -1.52
C ILE A 53 -17.10 9.16 -0.70
N ASP A 54 -17.70 8.59 0.36
CA ASP A 54 -17.04 7.61 1.21
C ASP A 54 -16.69 6.33 0.45
N ILE A 55 -17.59 5.86 -0.41
CA ILE A 55 -17.35 4.71 -1.30
C ILE A 55 -16.15 4.99 -2.22
N ARG A 56 -16.06 6.18 -2.77
CA ARG A 56 -14.90 6.60 -3.58
C ARG A 56 -13.61 6.62 -2.75
N GLY A 57 -13.68 7.14 -1.53
CA GLY A 57 -12.56 7.14 -0.59
C GLY A 57 -12.09 5.72 -0.27
N ALA A 58 -13.01 4.83 0.07
CA ALA A 58 -12.70 3.43 0.33
C ALA A 58 -12.09 2.71 -0.87
N ARG A 59 -12.58 2.98 -2.08
CA ARG A 59 -12.03 2.45 -3.34
C ARG A 59 -10.59 2.91 -3.56
N ASN A 60 -10.32 4.20 -3.37
CA ASN A 60 -8.97 4.74 -3.52
C ASN A 60 -8.01 4.09 -2.52
N VAL A 61 -8.42 3.95 -1.27
CA VAL A 61 -7.61 3.30 -0.22
C VAL A 61 -7.41 1.82 -0.53
N ALA A 62 -8.42 1.12 -1.00
CA ALA A 62 -8.31 -0.29 -1.42
C ALA A 62 -7.31 -0.46 -2.56
N PHE A 63 -7.38 0.41 -3.56
CA PHE A 63 -6.43 0.41 -4.68
C PHE A 63 -5.00 0.72 -4.22
N ALA A 64 -4.84 1.71 -3.36
CA ALA A 64 -3.55 2.07 -2.77
C ALA A 64 -2.96 0.91 -1.94
N CYS A 65 -3.78 0.26 -1.10
CA CYS A 65 -3.37 -0.92 -0.35
C CYS A 65 -2.97 -2.07 -1.28
N ARG A 66 -3.73 -2.36 -2.32
CA ARG A 66 -3.40 -3.39 -3.31
C ARG A 66 -2.07 -3.09 -3.99
N THR A 67 -1.86 -1.85 -4.43
CA THR A 67 -0.62 -1.43 -5.09
C THR A 67 0.58 -1.51 -4.14
N PHE A 68 0.50 -0.85 -3.00
CA PHE A 68 1.63 -0.70 -2.09
C PHE A 68 1.93 -1.98 -1.28
N TYR A 69 0.89 -2.60 -0.70
CA TYR A 69 1.02 -3.70 0.23
C TYR A 69 1.09 -5.06 -0.47
N SER A 70 0.08 -5.37 -1.30
CA SER A 70 -0.02 -6.70 -1.93
C SER A 70 0.94 -6.83 -3.10
N THR A 71 0.80 -5.99 -4.14
CA THR A 71 1.65 -6.03 -5.34
C THR A 71 3.07 -5.55 -5.04
N GLY A 72 3.20 -4.55 -4.17
CA GLY A 72 4.47 -4.04 -3.68
C GLY A 72 5.19 -4.92 -2.65
N ARG A 73 4.58 -6.08 -2.30
CA ARG A 73 5.18 -7.08 -1.39
C ARG A 73 5.67 -6.51 -0.06
N ALA A 74 4.90 -5.55 0.51
CA ALA A 74 5.32 -4.80 1.69
C ALA A 74 5.07 -5.51 3.03
N VAL A 75 4.49 -6.71 3.01
CA VAL A 75 4.10 -7.49 4.21
C VAL A 75 5.20 -7.55 5.28
N PRO A 76 6.46 -7.93 4.94
CA PRO A 76 7.47 -8.18 5.96
C PRO A 76 7.97 -6.91 6.66
N TRP A 77 7.79 -5.72 6.06
CA TRP A 77 8.40 -4.50 6.55
C TRP A 77 7.42 -3.34 6.83
N MET A 78 6.21 -3.39 6.31
CA MET A 78 5.23 -2.29 6.35
C MET A 78 5.06 -1.70 7.76
N LEU A 79 4.75 -2.52 8.77
CA LEU A 79 4.51 -2.03 10.12
C LEU A 79 5.77 -1.46 10.78
N SER A 80 6.95 -1.98 10.45
CA SER A 80 8.22 -1.44 10.96
C SER A 80 8.46 -0.03 10.43
N VAL A 81 8.16 0.22 9.17
CA VAL A 81 8.30 1.52 8.50
C VAL A 81 7.23 2.52 8.97
N LEU A 82 6.02 2.07 9.28
CA LEU A 82 4.97 2.96 9.79
C LEU A 82 5.19 3.41 11.23
N LYS A 83 5.88 2.62 12.03
CA LYS A 83 6.07 2.88 13.47
C LYS A 83 6.71 4.25 13.78
N PRO A 84 7.81 4.67 13.11
CA PRO A 84 8.37 6.00 13.31
C PRO A 84 7.45 7.14 12.87
N LEU A 85 6.66 6.92 11.82
CA LEU A 85 5.72 7.92 11.29
C LEU A 85 4.52 8.15 12.22
N LYS A 86 4.23 7.21 13.13
CA LYS A 86 3.09 7.26 14.07
C LYS A 86 1.75 7.45 13.37
N ILE A 87 1.55 6.81 12.23
CA ILE A 87 0.32 6.83 11.46
C ILE A 87 -0.25 5.41 11.34
N TYR A 88 -1.58 5.32 11.21
CA TYR A 88 -2.27 4.07 10.96
C TYR A 88 -2.12 3.64 9.49
N PRO A 89 -2.13 2.32 9.18
CA PRO A 89 -2.07 1.83 7.82
C PRO A 89 -3.12 2.45 6.89
N SER A 90 -4.36 2.56 7.35
CA SER A 90 -5.45 3.16 6.58
C SER A 90 -5.18 4.62 6.18
N LYS A 91 -4.63 5.41 7.11
CA LYS A 91 -4.22 6.79 6.83
C LYS A 91 -3.05 6.83 5.85
N PHE A 92 -2.07 5.93 6.00
CA PHE A 92 -0.95 5.81 5.08
C PHE A 92 -1.43 5.49 3.66
N PHE A 93 -2.35 4.53 3.50
CA PHE A 93 -2.91 4.20 2.19
C PHE A 93 -3.79 5.32 1.62
N ALA A 94 -4.48 6.09 2.47
CA ALA A 94 -5.21 7.27 2.02
C ALA A 94 -4.26 8.32 1.44
N ASP A 95 -3.14 8.59 2.13
CA ASP A 95 -2.11 9.52 1.65
C ASP A 95 -1.45 9.00 0.36
N PHE A 96 -1.17 7.71 0.27
CA PHE A 96 -0.63 7.10 -0.94
C PHE A 96 -1.62 7.17 -2.11
N ALA A 97 -2.92 7.02 -1.85
CA ALA A 97 -3.94 7.18 -2.87
C ALA A 97 -3.99 8.62 -3.44
N GLU A 98 -3.81 9.63 -2.60
CA GLU A 98 -3.67 11.02 -3.02
C GLU A 98 -2.41 11.23 -3.86
N TRP A 99 -1.29 10.66 -3.41
CA TRP A 99 -0.03 10.68 -4.16
C TRP A 99 -0.17 10.00 -5.53
N GLN A 100 -0.82 8.84 -5.60
CA GLN A 100 -1.08 8.14 -6.86
C GLN A 100 -1.91 8.99 -7.82
N LEU A 101 -2.92 9.70 -7.32
CA LEU A 101 -3.74 10.61 -8.12
C LEU A 101 -2.90 11.75 -8.71
N CYS A 102 -2.00 12.35 -7.91
CA CYS A 102 -1.11 13.42 -8.37
C CYS A 102 -0.08 12.94 -9.41
N ASN A 103 0.29 11.65 -9.36
CA ASN A 103 1.28 11.05 -10.25
C ASN A 103 0.67 10.24 -11.41
N ASN A 104 -0.65 10.34 -11.65
CA ASN A 104 -1.37 9.63 -12.71
C ASN A 104 -1.17 8.11 -12.68
N CYS A 105 -1.09 7.52 -11.50
CA CYS A 105 -0.99 6.07 -11.29
C CYS A 105 -2.08 5.54 -10.37
N ASP A 106 -3.22 6.22 -10.33
CA ASP A 106 -4.44 5.79 -9.64
C ASP A 106 -5.29 4.85 -10.53
N TYR A 107 -6.37 4.29 -9.96
CA TYR A 107 -7.22 3.36 -10.70
C TYR A 107 -7.93 4.00 -11.91
N LYS A 108 -8.14 5.33 -11.93
CA LYS A 108 -8.81 6.04 -13.04
C LYS A 108 -7.87 6.30 -14.20
N SER A 109 -6.57 6.38 -13.95
CA SER A 109 -5.57 6.56 -15.00
C SER A 109 -5.36 5.30 -15.85
N GLY A 110 -5.98 4.18 -15.48
CA GLY A 110 -5.78 2.88 -16.12
C GLY A 110 -4.51 2.17 -15.65
N PHE A 111 -3.90 2.64 -14.57
CA PHE A 111 -2.76 1.95 -13.96
C PHE A 111 -3.20 0.60 -13.41
N LEU A 112 -2.50 -0.47 -13.79
CA LEU A 112 -2.76 -1.84 -13.35
C LEU A 112 -1.54 -2.32 -12.55
N PRO A 113 -1.60 -2.34 -11.22
CA PRO A 113 -0.48 -2.74 -10.38
C PRO A 113 0.09 -4.12 -10.73
N GLU A 114 -0.78 -5.09 -10.98
CA GLU A 114 -0.40 -6.48 -11.28
C GLU A 114 0.32 -6.63 -12.63
N SER A 115 0.20 -5.65 -13.51
CA SER A 115 0.88 -5.62 -14.81
C SER A 115 2.23 -4.89 -14.76
N GLN A 116 2.55 -4.30 -13.60
CA GLN A 116 3.82 -3.60 -13.44
C GLN A 116 4.94 -4.55 -13.01
N ASN A 117 6.18 -4.21 -13.40
CA ASN A 117 7.34 -4.86 -12.81
C ASN A 117 7.42 -4.49 -11.31
N HIS A 118 7.76 -5.46 -10.46
CA HIS A 118 7.90 -5.20 -9.02
C HIS A 118 8.89 -4.07 -8.71
N LYS A 119 9.98 -3.93 -9.48
CA LYS A 119 10.94 -2.83 -9.32
C LYS A 119 10.33 -1.44 -9.53
N ASP A 120 9.32 -1.33 -10.39
CA ASP A 120 8.66 -0.05 -10.62
C ASP A 120 7.72 0.31 -9.46
N ILE A 121 7.05 -0.70 -8.90
CA ILE A 121 6.29 -0.52 -7.64
C ILE A 121 7.24 -0.18 -6.48
N GLU A 122 8.39 -0.85 -6.35
CA GLU A 122 9.40 -0.55 -5.34
C GLU A 122 9.90 0.90 -5.43
N LYS A 123 10.15 1.41 -6.66
CA LYS A 123 10.49 2.83 -6.84
C LYS A 123 9.39 3.78 -6.36
N MET A 124 8.12 3.45 -6.65
CA MET A 124 6.98 4.23 -6.15
C MET A 124 6.93 4.23 -4.62
N GLN A 125 7.17 3.07 -4.00
CA GLN A 125 7.23 2.94 -2.55
C GLN A 125 8.34 3.82 -1.96
N LEU A 126 9.55 3.77 -2.53
CA LEU A 126 10.69 4.56 -2.06
C LEU A 126 10.42 6.07 -2.16
N VAL A 127 9.98 6.55 -3.33
CA VAL A 127 9.68 7.99 -3.51
C VAL A 127 8.62 8.47 -2.53
N PHE A 128 7.52 7.72 -2.38
CA PHE A 128 6.46 8.10 -1.45
C PHE A 128 6.92 8.07 0.01
N LEU A 129 7.71 7.07 0.40
CA LEU A 129 8.23 6.98 1.76
C LEU A 129 9.19 8.14 2.07
N ASP A 130 10.08 8.49 1.16
CA ASP A 130 10.98 9.63 1.32
C ASP A 130 10.18 10.91 1.61
N GLU A 131 9.16 11.22 0.77
CA GLU A 131 8.27 12.36 0.98
C GLU A 131 7.55 12.31 2.34
N LYS A 132 7.06 11.12 2.77
CA LYS A 132 6.39 10.97 4.07
C LYS A 132 7.32 11.14 5.25
N TYR A 133 8.55 10.64 5.17
CA TYR A 133 9.55 10.82 6.21
C TYR A 133 10.04 12.28 6.32
N GLU A 134 10.14 12.98 5.19
CA GLU A 134 10.42 14.42 5.16
C GLU A 134 9.27 15.22 5.80
N GLU A 135 8.00 14.94 5.40
CA GLU A 135 6.81 15.56 5.99
C GLU A 135 6.76 15.41 7.52
N LYS A 136 7.15 14.24 8.02
CA LYS A 136 7.16 13.92 9.45
C LYS A 136 8.42 14.35 10.19
N ARG A 137 9.37 14.97 9.50
CA ARG A 137 10.67 15.42 10.05
C ARG A 137 11.50 14.26 10.64
N CYS A 138 11.51 13.14 9.92
CA CYS A 138 12.24 11.92 10.25
C CYS A 138 13.29 11.59 9.17
N GLN A 139 13.88 12.60 8.51
CA GLN A 139 14.77 12.43 7.35
C GLN A 139 16.02 11.59 7.66
N ASP A 140 16.49 11.63 8.88
CA ASP A 140 17.60 10.81 9.37
C ASP A 140 17.35 9.30 9.27
N MET A 141 16.10 8.89 9.19
CA MET A 141 15.71 7.49 9.03
C MET A 141 15.56 7.05 7.57
N ILE A 142 15.54 7.97 6.60
CA ILE A 142 15.32 7.65 5.19
C ILE A 142 16.31 6.60 4.67
N PRO A 143 17.64 6.70 4.93
CA PRO A 143 18.57 5.69 4.44
C PRO A 143 18.24 4.27 4.95
N LEU A 144 17.93 4.14 6.24
CA LEU A 144 17.55 2.85 6.84
C LEU A 144 16.25 2.30 6.24
N VAL A 145 15.25 3.16 6.05
CA VAL A 145 13.97 2.76 5.47
C VAL A 145 14.15 2.28 4.03
N ASN A 146 14.95 2.99 3.25
CA ASN A 146 15.25 2.61 1.88
C ASN A 146 16.00 1.28 1.81
N ASP A 147 16.94 1.03 2.73
CA ASP A 147 17.61 -0.27 2.85
C ASP A 147 16.62 -1.40 3.16
N ILE A 148 15.71 -1.18 4.12
CA ILE A 148 14.67 -2.16 4.47
C ILE A 148 13.83 -2.52 3.24
N VAL A 149 13.35 -1.53 2.49
CA VAL A 149 12.52 -1.74 1.29
C VAL A 149 13.30 -2.50 0.21
N LYS A 150 14.51 -2.04 -0.13
CA LYS A 150 15.35 -2.63 -1.18
C LYS A 150 15.76 -4.07 -0.86
N ILE A 151 16.19 -4.35 0.37
CA ILE A 151 16.59 -5.70 0.79
C ILE A 151 15.40 -6.66 0.71
N ASN A 152 14.25 -6.27 1.27
CA ASN A 152 13.04 -7.11 1.22
C ASN A 152 12.52 -7.29 -0.21
N GLY A 153 12.57 -6.25 -1.03
CA GLY A 153 12.21 -6.32 -2.44
C GLY A 153 13.11 -7.27 -3.22
N ALA A 154 14.42 -7.19 -3.03
CA ALA A 154 15.38 -8.09 -3.68
C ALA A 154 15.19 -9.54 -3.21
N MET A 155 15.02 -9.79 -1.91
CA MET A 155 14.74 -11.13 -1.39
C MET A 155 13.44 -11.70 -1.95
N SER A 156 12.41 -10.88 -2.05
CA SER A 156 11.13 -11.30 -2.63
C SER A 156 11.26 -11.64 -4.12
N ARG A 157 12.02 -10.88 -4.91
CA ARG A 157 12.27 -11.17 -6.32
C ARG A 157 13.12 -12.43 -6.48
N LEU A 158 14.13 -12.64 -5.63
CA LEU A 158 14.92 -13.87 -5.66
C LEU A 158 14.02 -15.10 -5.45
N VAL A 159 13.10 -15.06 -4.48
CA VAL A 159 12.24 -16.20 -4.15
C VAL A 159 11.12 -16.42 -5.19
N SER A 160 10.51 -15.35 -5.69
CA SER A 160 9.31 -15.44 -6.53
C SER A 160 9.62 -15.40 -8.02
N ASP A 161 10.69 -14.72 -8.41
CA ASP A 161 10.99 -14.38 -9.81
C ASP A 161 12.35 -14.96 -10.25
N ASP A 162 13.08 -15.67 -9.35
CA ASP A 162 14.42 -16.22 -9.55
C ASP A 162 15.43 -15.14 -10.01
N GLU A 163 15.26 -13.91 -9.50
CA GLU A 163 16.06 -12.75 -9.86
C GLU A 163 17.10 -12.44 -8.77
N GLU A 164 18.39 -12.61 -9.11
CA GLU A 164 19.50 -12.19 -8.24
C GLU A 164 19.74 -10.69 -8.35
N ALA A 165 20.06 -10.04 -7.22
CA ALA A 165 20.41 -8.62 -7.18
C ALA A 165 21.52 -8.36 -6.15
N VAL A 166 22.40 -7.42 -6.49
CA VAL A 166 23.34 -6.83 -5.53
C VAL A 166 22.72 -5.56 -4.96
N ILE A 167 22.64 -5.48 -3.64
CA ILE A 167 22.08 -4.33 -2.93
C ILE A 167 23.20 -3.61 -2.20
N GLU A 168 23.36 -2.33 -2.54
CA GLU A 168 24.19 -1.43 -1.74
C GLU A 168 23.33 -0.86 -0.60
N THR A 169 23.80 -1.01 0.63
CA THR A 169 23.12 -0.52 1.83
C THR A 169 23.85 0.69 2.40
N SER A 170 23.09 1.56 3.04
CA SER A 170 23.64 2.73 3.75
C SER A 170 24.28 2.36 5.09
N TYR A 171 23.96 1.17 5.62
CA TYR A 171 24.45 0.63 6.87
C TYR A 171 25.47 -0.49 6.59
N ASN A 172 26.63 -0.38 7.22
CA ASN A 172 27.61 -1.45 7.22
C ASN A 172 27.38 -2.31 8.48
N PRO A 173 27.03 -3.61 8.36
CA PRO A 173 26.78 -4.47 9.52
C PRO A 173 28.02 -4.71 10.37
N ASP A 174 29.22 -4.35 9.90
CA ASP A 174 30.49 -4.50 10.61
C ASP A 174 30.89 -3.24 11.42
N ASP A 175 30.10 -2.15 11.32
CA ASP A 175 30.25 -0.93 12.12
C ASP A 175 29.31 -0.97 13.35
#